data_ab6e94c9707d569a38f6d83c85d35370
#
_entry.id   ab6e94c9707d569a38f6d83c85d35370
#
_cell.length_a   1.000
_cell.length_b   1.000
_cell.length_c   1.000
_cell.angle_alpha   90.00
_cell.angle_beta   90.00
_cell.angle_gamma   90.00
#
_symmetry.space_group_name_H-M   'P 1'
#
loop_
_entity.id
_entity.type
_entity.pdbx_description
1 polymer ?
#
loop_
_entity_poly.entity_id
_entity_poly.type
_entity_poly.pdbx_seq_one_letter_code
_entity_poly.pdbx_strand_id
1 'polypeptide(L)'
;MLTGRMCLLALSPFAVRQPPIRHRMCTEALAPLLDTEAAPSWEALQQLVLDTPTGARLSHDGEQRARGQGPPHTAAEVRLFDAEDVSQVRLTLYRDASAWCPYCQKVWLLLEEKRVPYKVVTLPLNAYGYKPAWWTRRVDGGKLPAVEIDGELHLESLAIMETIDQAFSPDGAVGAWEGASPSTRPGEPLRMVPPAGSPAAERAAAMMRLESEMQRDWFSLVFYPSEGEAL
;
A
#
# COMPACT_ATOMS: atom_id res chain seq x y z
N MET A 1 58.65 4.56 -13.10
CA MET A 1 57.43 4.54 -13.96
C MET A 1 56.23 4.37 -13.03
N LEU A 2 55.62 5.46 -12.67
CA LEU A 2 54.44 5.51 -11.77
C LEU A 2 53.20 5.72 -12.68
N THR A 3 52.34 4.72 -12.76
CA THR A 3 51.03 4.84 -13.41
C THR A 3 49.98 5.09 -12.35
N GLY A 4 49.60 6.37 -12.19
CA GLY A 4 48.52 6.76 -11.36
C GLY A 4 47.16 6.32 -11.95
N ARG A 5 46.40 5.55 -11.19
CA ARG A 5 44.98 5.29 -11.44
C ARG A 5 44.20 6.50 -10.92
N MET A 6 43.67 7.31 -11.83
CA MET A 6 42.69 8.33 -11.54
C MET A 6 41.33 7.65 -11.26
N CYS A 7 40.91 7.71 -10.00
CA CYS A 7 39.57 7.29 -9.58
C CYS A 7 38.60 8.43 -9.90
N LEU A 8 37.81 8.30 -10.96
CA LEU A 8 36.70 9.20 -11.29
C LEU A 8 35.58 8.91 -10.30
N LEU A 9 35.47 9.75 -9.27
CA LEU A 9 34.30 9.87 -8.44
C LEU A 9 33.20 10.54 -9.28
N ALA A 10 32.25 9.76 -9.76
CA ALA A 10 31.01 10.26 -10.35
C ALA A 10 30.19 10.94 -9.24
N LEU A 11 30.25 12.25 -9.19
CA LEU A 11 29.38 13.07 -8.36
C LEU A 11 27.95 13.00 -8.96
N SER A 12 27.07 12.30 -8.29
CA SER A 12 25.64 12.36 -8.58
C SER A 12 25.12 13.77 -8.31
N PRO A 13 24.51 14.49 -9.27
CA PRO A 13 24.09 15.88 -9.09
C PRO A 13 22.86 16.07 -8.20
N PHE A 14 22.28 15.03 -7.64
CA PHE A 14 21.07 15.09 -6.81
C PHE A 14 21.25 14.71 -5.34
N ALA A 15 22.47 14.68 -4.83
CA ALA A 15 22.66 14.65 -3.38
C ALA A 15 22.39 16.06 -2.81
N VAL A 16 21.15 16.52 -2.83
CA VAL A 16 20.71 17.60 -1.96
C VAL A 16 20.85 17.06 -0.53
N ARG A 17 21.97 17.37 0.11
CA ARG A 17 22.11 17.23 1.56
C ARG A 17 21.07 18.13 2.19
N GLN A 18 19.90 17.56 2.51
CA GLN A 18 19.00 18.22 3.43
C GLN A 18 19.76 18.37 4.75
N PRO A 19 19.91 19.58 5.29
CA PRO A 19 20.46 19.74 6.62
C PRO A 19 19.60 18.93 7.58
N PRO A 20 20.17 18.33 8.62
CA PRO A 20 19.37 17.66 9.62
C PRO A 20 18.36 18.70 10.14
N ILE A 21 17.08 18.47 9.85
CA ILE A 21 16.01 19.28 10.41
C ILE A 21 16.13 19.10 11.92
N ARG A 22 16.65 20.12 12.59
CA ARG A 22 16.73 20.17 14.05
C ARG A 22 15.32 20.38 14.59
N HIS A 23 14.52 19.31 14.61
CA HIS A 23 13.21 19.29 15.30
C HIS A 23 13.32 19.70 16.78
N ARG A 24 14.53 19.68 17.33
CA ARG A 24 14.79 20.03 18.73
C ARG A 24 14.61 21.52 19.06
N MET A 25 14.75 22.42 18.08
CA MET A 25 14.68 23.87 18.36
C MET A 25 13.25 24.41 18.44
N CYS A 26 12.28 23.79 17.77
CA CYS A 26 10.89 24.25 17.85
C CYS A 26 10.18 23.77 19.12
N THR A 27 10.51 22.58 19.62
CA THR A 27 9.91 22.04 20.84
C THR A 27 10.41 22.74 22.10
N GLU A 28 11.70 23.09 22.16
CA GLU A 28 12.26 23.79 23.34
C GLU A 28 11.84 25.26 23.43
N ALA A 29 11.61 25.91 22.29
CA ALA A 29 11.18 27.32 22.27
C ALA A 29 9.68 27.50 22.55
N LEU A 30 8.85 26.49 22.28
CA LEU A 30 7.40 26.53 22.50
C LEU A 30 6.98 25.86 23.81
N ALA A 31 7.84 25.05 24.41
CA ALA A 31 7.53 24.34 25.66
C ALA A 31 7.06 25.26 26.83
N PRO A 32 7.65 26.46 27.00
CA PRO A 32 7.16 27.36 28.06
C PRO A 32 5.87 28.11 27.69
N LEU A 33 5.41 28.03 26.42
CA LEU A 33 4.19 28.70 25.96
C LEU A 33 2.98 27.75 25.93
N LEU A 34 3.21 26.46 26.04
CA LEU A 34 2.16 25.44 26.03
C LEU A 34 2.00 24.91 27.47
N ASP A 35 0.90 25.24 28.10
CA ASP A 35 0.48 24.55 29.34
C ASP A 35 0.04 23.12 28.97
N THR A 36 1.01 22.22 28.92
CA THR A 36 0.77 20.82 28.56
C THR A 36 0.03 20.05 29.64
N GLU A 37 -0.02 20.57 30.88
CA GLU A 37 -0.83 19.97 31.96
C GLU A 37 -2.33 20.27 31.81
N ALA A 38 -2.65 21.40 31.16
CA ALA A 38 -4.03 21.76 30.86
C ALA A 38 -4.54 21.22 29.52
N ALA A 39 -3.69 20.63 28.67
CA ALA A 39 -4.11 20.06 27.40
C ALA A 39 -4.89 18.75 27.64
N PRO A 40 -6.10 18.59 27.04
CA PRO A 40 -6.83 17.34 27.13
C PRO A 40 -6.05 16.19 26.49
N SER A 41 -6.20 14.97 27.01
CA SER A 41 -5.62 13.78 26.39
C SER A 41 -6.24 13.52 25.00
N TRP A 42 -5.55 12.73 24.19
CA TRP A 42 -6.08 12.32 22.87
C TRP A 42 -7.42 11.59 23.00
N GLU A 43 -7.59 10.77 24.03
CA GLU A 43 -8.82 10.05 24.33
C GLU A 43 -9.96 11.01 24.67
N ALA A 44 -9.67 12.03 25.48
CA ALA A 44 -10.65 13.07 25.80
C ALA A 44 -11.06 13.88 24.57
N LEU A 45 -10.10 14.25 23.70
CA LEU A 45 -10.38 14.92 22.44
C LEU A 45 -11.20 14.05 21.49
N GLN A 46 -10.89 12.77 21.39
CA GLN A 46 -11.63 11.81 20.60
C GLN A 46 -13.07 11.68 21.10
N GLN A 47 -13.27 11.58 22.40
CA GLN A 47 -14.61 11.51 22.99
C GLN A 47 -15.41 12.78 22.72
N LEU A 48 -14.80 13.96 22.86
CA LEU A 48 -15.45 15.23 22.52
C LEU A 48 -15.91 15.30 21.07
N VAL A 49 -15.10 14.73 20.14
CA VAL A 49 -15.50 14.64 18.72
C VAL A 49 -16.67 13.67 18.55
N LEU A 50 -16.59 12.49 19.16
CA LEU A 50 -17.64 11.45 19.06
C LEU A 50 -18.98 11.91 19.63
N ASP A 51 -19.00 12.77 20.63
CA ASP A 51 -20.20 13.33 21.23
C ASP A 51 -20.90 14.36 20.33
N THR A 52 -20.29 14.74 19.22
CA THR A 52 -20.91 15.61 18.22
C THR A 52 -21.70 14.80 17.16
N PRO A 53 -22.78 15.36 16.57
CA PRO A 53 -23.48 14.70 15.46
C PRO A 53 -22.56 14.37 14.28
N THR A 54 -21.56 15.21 14.01
CA THR A 54 -20.58 14.97 12.94
C THR A 54 -19.64 13.81 13.29
N GLY A 55 -19.15 13.76 14.53
CA GLY A 55 -18.29 12.67 15.00
C GLY A 55 -19.00 11.33 15.02
N ALA A 56 -20.25 11.29 15.50
CA ALA A 56 -21.08 10.09 15.46
C ALA A 56 -21.28 9.58 14.01
N ARG A 57 -21.53 10.48 13.05
CA ARG A 57 -21.65 10.13 11.65
C ARG A 57 -20.34 9.59 11.09
N LEU A 58 -19.20 10.23 11.38
CA LEU A 58 -17.88 9.78 10.90
C LEU A 58 -17.52 8.40 11.48
N SER A 59 -17.86 8.13 12.74
CA SER A 59 -17.68 6.81 13.36
C SER A 59 -18.51 5.76 12.64
N HIS A 60 -19.79 6.03 12.44
CA HIS A 60 -20.68 5.14 11.70
C HIS A 60 -20.17 4.86 10.27
N ASP A 61 -19.80 5.91 9.52
CA ASP A 61 -19.24 5.76 8.18
C ASP A 61 -17.91 4.96 8.20
N GLY A 62 -17.11 5.09 9.25
CA GLY A 62 -15.91 4.30 9.48
C GLY A 62 -16.21 2.82 9.66
N GLU A 63 -17.20 2.49 10.49
CA GLU A 63 -17.67 1.11 10.71
C GLU A 63 -18.22 0.49 9.43
N GLN A 64 -19.05 1.22 8.68
CA GLN A 64 -19.56 0.75 7.39
C GLN A 64 -18.44 0.47 6.40
N ARG A 65 -17.45 1.36 6.32
CA ARG A 65 -16.27 1.11 5.49
C ARG A 65 -15.48 -0.11 5.97
N ALA A 66 -15.25 -0.26 7.26
CA ALA A 66 -14.58 -1.44 7.80
C ALA A 66 -15.30 -2.74 7.42
N ARG A 67 -16.63 -2.73 7.37
CA ARG A 67 -17.43 -3.86 6.91
C ARG A 67 -17.46 -4.04 5.39
N GLY A 68 -16.70 -3.27 4.62
CA GLY A 68 -16.64 -3.39 3.16
C GLY A 68 -17.78 -2.69 2.43
N GLN A 69 -18.51 -1.81 3.10
CA GLN A 69 -19.55 -0.99 2.46
C GLN A 69 -18.95 0.31 1.92
N GLY A 70 -19.30 0.63 0.68
CA GLY A 70 -18.75 1.79 -0.03
C GLY A 70 -17.27 1.63 -0.42
N PRO A 71 -16.68 2.65 -1.06
CA PRO A 71 -15.31 2.60 -1.54
C PRO A 71 -14.30 2.56 -0.38
N PRO A 72 -13.13 1.94 -0.60
CA PRO A 72 -12.06 1.96 0.38
C PRO A 72 -11.55 3.39 0.60
N HIS A 73 -11.04 3.65 1.79
CA HIS A 73 -10.46 4.92 2.17
C HIS A 73 -8.97 4.76 2.47
N THR A 74 -8.16 5.80 2.19
CA THR A 74 -6.71 5.76 2.42
C THR A 74 -6.32 5.53 3.88
N ALA A 75 -7.16 5.94 4.82
CA ALA A 75 -6.98 5.74 6.25
C ALA A 75 -7.69 4.48 6.79
N ALA A 76 -8.25 3.61 5.92
CA ALA A 76 -8.84 2.36 6.38
C ALA A 76 -7.75 1.40 6.86
N GLU A 77 -7.91 0.85 8.06
CA GLU A 77 -6.99 -0.10 8.66
C GLU A 77 -7.42 -1.55 8.44
N VAL A 78 -8.71 -1.76 8.14
CA VAL A 78 -9.30 -3.08 7.91
C VAL A 78 -10.48 -3.01 6.95
N ARG A 79 -10.66 -4.06 6.17
CA ARG A 79 -11.85 -4.34 5.38
C ARG A 79 -12.29 -5.77 5.69
N LEU A 80 -13.45 -5.92 6.30
CA LEU A 80 -13.96 -7.21 6.77
C LEU A 80 -14.78 -7.94 5.70
N PHE A 81 -15.54 -7.19 4.87
CA PHE A 81 -16.50 -7.75 3.93
C PHE A 81 -17.45 -8.74 4.65
N ASP A 82 -17.28 -10.05 4.38
CA ASP A 82 -18.11 -11.09 4.96
C ASP A 82 -17.48 -11.74 6.21
N ALA A 83 -16.28 -11.30 6.65
CA ALA A 83 -15.70 -11.73 7.91
C ALA A 83 -16.44 -11.10 9.10
N GLU A 84 -16.71 -11.89 10.11
CA GLU A 84 -17.42 -11.43 11.32
C GLU A 84 -16.59 -10.43 12.11
N ASP A 85 -15.29 -10.71 12.24
CA ASP A 85 -14.35 -9.89 12.98
C ASP A 85 -12.92 -9.97 12.43
N VAL A 86 -12.04 -9.16 13.02
CA VAL A 86 -10.62 -9.02 12.62
C VAL A 86 -9.80 -10.30 12.82
N SER A 87 -10.23 -11.23 13.69
CA SER A 87 -9.50 -12.49 13.93
C SER A 87 -9.57 -13.44 12.74
N GLN A 88 -10.62 -13.33 11.93
CA GLN A 88 -10.80 -14.12 10.70
C GLN A 88 -10.00 -13.58 9.52
N VAL A 89 -9.39 -12.39 9.64
CA VAL A 89 -8.63 -11.78 8.56
C VAL A 89 -7.24 -12.37 8.46
N ARG A 90 -7.00 -13.15 7.41
CA ARG A 90 -5.74 -13.86 7.13
C ARG A 90 -4.70 -13.03 6.39
N LEU A 91 -5.12 -11.93 5.74
CA LEU A 91 -4.30 -11.14 4.86
C LEU A 91 -4.01 -9.76 5.43
N THR A 92 -2.74 -9.35 5.37
CA THR A 92 -2.30 -7.99 5.67
C THR A 92 -1.64 -7.37 4.44
N LEU A 93 -2.18 -6.26 3.95
CA LEU A 93 -1.61 -5.47 2.87
C LEU A 93 -0.70 -4.39 3.42
N TYR A 94 0.57 -4.42 3.05
CA TYR A 94 1.54 -3.34 3.28
C TYR A 94 1.60 -2.44 2.05
N ARG A 95 1.18 -1.18 2.19
CA ARG A 95 1.11 -0.23 1.08
C ARG A 95 1.61 1.16 1.48
N ASP A 96 1.77 2.03 0.50
CA ASP A 96 2.14 3.43 0.75
C ASP A 96 1.02 4.21 1.45
N ALA A 97 1.42 5.08 2.37
CA ALA A 97 0.50 5.89 3.17
C ALA A 97 -0.31 6.90 2.34
N SER A 98 0.27 7.39 1.25
CA SER A 98 -0.36 8.41 0.38
C SER A 98 -1.28 7.83 -0.70
N ALA A 99 -1.31 6.50 -0.87
CA ALA A 99 -2.05 5.80 -1.93
C ALA A 99 -1.66 6.24 -3.36
N TRP A 100 -0.39 6.58 -3.58
CA TRP A 100 0.14 7.03 -4.86
C TRP A 100 0.92 5.97 -5.62
N CYS A 101 1.31 4.89 -4.94
CA CYS A 101 2.06 3.81 -5.56
C CYS A 101 1.15 2.99 -6.49
N PRO A 102 1.38 2.99 -7.82
CA PRO A 102 0.54 2.26 -8.77
C PRO A 102 0.61 0.74 -8.57
N TYR A 103 1.74 0.23 -8.11
CA TYR A 103 1.90 -1.18 -7.79
C TYR A 103 1.08 -1.59 -6.56
N CYS A 104 0.99 -0.71 -5.54
CA CYS A 104 0.11 -0.92 -4.40
C CYS A 104 -1.36 -0.88 -4.81
N GLN A 105 -1.73 0.04 -5.71
CA GLN A 105 -3.09 0.17 -6.22
C GLN A 105 -3.58 -1.10 -6.93
N LYS A 106 -2.74 -1.75 -7.74
CA LYS A 106 -3.11 -3.01 -8.41
C LYS A 106 -3.58 -4.08 -7.42
N VAL A 107 -2.79 -4.28 -6.37
CA VAL A 107 -3.09 -5.28 -5.32
C VAL A 107 -4.32 -4.87 -4.52
N TRP A 108 -4.42 -3.61 -4.17
CA TRP A 108 -5.55 -3.08 -3.41
C TRP A 108 -6.88 -3.24 -4.17
N LEU A 109 -6.90 -2.87 -5.47
CA LEU A 109 -8.08 -3.04 -6.33
C LEU A 109 -8.49 -4.51 -6.46
N LEU A 110 -7.52 -5.43 -6.59
CA LEU A 110 -7.82 -6.86 -6.64
C LEU A 110 -8.50 -7.34 -5.35
N LEU A 111 -8.01 -6.92 -4.18
CA LEU A 111 -8.61 -7.29 -2.90
C LEU A 111 -10.05 -6.77 -2.76
N GLU A 112 -10.31 -5.53 -3.19
CA GLU A 112 -11.64 -4.95 -3.19
C GLU A 112 -12.60 -5.65 -4.17
N GLU A 113 -12.14 -5.93 -5.38
CA GLU A 113 -12.96 -6.61 -6.39
C GLU A 113 -13.30 -8.05 -5.97
N LYS A 114 -12.34 -8.77 -5.40
CA LYS A 114 -12.55 -10.13 -4.88
C LYS A 114 -13.26 -10.15 -3.51
N ARG A 115 -13.44 -8.99 -2.88
CA ARG A 115 -14.00 -8.85 -1.53
C ARG A 115 -13.28 -9.72 -0.48
N VAL A 116 -11.96 -9.85 -0.64
CA VAL A 116 -11.12 -10.58 0.31
C VAL A 116 -10.97 -9.75 1.58
N PRO A 117 -11.23 -10.26 2.78
CA PRO A 117 -10.94 -9.54 4.02
C PRO A 117 -9.45 -9.29 4.19
N TYR A 118 -9.08 -8.06 4.54
CA TYR A 118 -7.67 -7.70 4.73
C TYR A 118 -7.48 -6.61 5.78
N LYS A 119 -6.31 -6.62 6.42
CA LYS A 119 -5.76 -5.54 7.24
C LYS A 119 -4.86 -4.67 6.37
N VAL A 120 -4.69 -3.41 6.75
CA VAL A 120 -3.79 -2.47 6.06
C VAL A 120 -2.73 -1.97 7.02
N VAL A 121 -1.48 -2.02 6.60
CA VAL A 121 -0.37 -1.34 7.26
C VAL A 121 0.21 -0.34 6.28
N THR A 122 0.13 0.94 6.62
CA THR A 122 0.63 2.02 5.77
C THR A 122 2.09 2.36 6.10
N LEU A 123 2.89 2.56 5.06
CA LEU A 123 4.30 2.89 5.15
C LEU A 123 4.62 4.07 4.24
N PRO A 124 5.55 4.96 4.61
CA PRO A 124 5.92 6.06 3.74
C PRO A 124 6.63 5.56 2.47
N LEU A 125 6.38 6.20 1.32
CA LEU A 125 7.28 6.09 0.17
C LEU A 125 8.60 6.80 0.49
N ASN A 126 9.70 6.36 -0.11
CA ASN A 126 11.04 6.92 0.13
C ASN A 126 11.11 8.43 -0.16
N ALA A 127 10.27 8.93 -1.09
CA ALA A 127 10.19 10.35 -1.40
C ALA A 127 9.52 11.19 -0.29
N TYR A 128 8.75 10.56 0.61
CA TYR A 128 7.92 11.25 1.61
C TYR A 128 8.27 10.90 3.05
N GLY A 129 9.31 10.13 3.27
CA GLY A 129 9.75 9.78 4.60
C GLY A 129 10.61 8.52 4.66
N TYR A 130 11.19 8.29 5.83
CA TYR A 130 11.99 7.09 6.05
C TYR A 130 11.09 5.93 6.46
N LYS A 131 11.32 4.79 5.83
CA LYS A 131 10.66 3.55 6.24
C LYS A 131 11.17 3.10 7.62
N PRO A 132 10.28 2.56 8.46
CA PRO A 132 10.68 2.05 9.76
C PRO A 132 11.76 0.97 9.65
N ALA A 133 12.70 0.94 10.59
CA ALA A 133 13.80 -0.03 10.56
C ALA A 133 13.33 -1.49 10.64
N TRP A 134 12.19 -1.76 11.30
CA TRP A 134 11.61 -3.11 11.32
C TRP A 134 11.19 -3.56 9.92
N TRP A 135 10.71 -2.64 9.07
CA TRP A 135 10.30 -2.93 7.69
C TRP A 135 11.51 -3.18 6.78
N THR A 136 12.50 -2.30 6.82
CA THR A 136 13.70 -2.43 5.98
C THR A 136 14.58 -3.64 6.35
N ARG A 137 14.47 -4.14 7.58
CA ARG A 137 15.07 -5.44 7.97
C ARG A 137 14.29 -6.64 7.45
N ARG A 138 12.99 -6.49 7.22
CA ARG A 138 12.10 -7.57 6.75
C ARG A 138 12.05 -7.65 5.22
N VAL A 139 12.11 -6.49 4.55
CA VAL A 139 11.99 -6.36 3.10
C VAL A 139 13.18 -5.58 2.57
N ASP A 140 13.99 -6.23 1.74
CA ASP A 140 15.16 -5.61 1.11
C ASP A 140 14.74 -4.42 0.26
N GLY A 141 15.45 -3.29 0.44
CA GLY A 141 15.09 -2.01 -0.19
C GLY A 141 13.75 -1.42 0.30
N GLY A 142 13.07 -2.07 1.26
CA GLY A 142 11.79 -1.63 1.80
C GLY A 142 10.69 -1.52 0.76
N LYS A 143 10.69 -2.34 -0.29
CA LYS A 143 9.75 -2.29 -1.42
C LYS A 143 8.29 -2.41 -0.98
N LEU A 144 7.40 -1.82 -1.77
CA LEU A 144 5.95 -1.89 -1.65
C LEU A 144 5.33 -2.14 -3.04
N PRO A 145 4.19 -2.82 -3.13
CA PRO A 145 3.46 -3.48 -2.06
C PRO A 145 4.16 -4.73 -1.53
N ALA A 146 3.72 -5.14 -0.36
CA ALA A 146 3.90 -6.51 0.12
C ALA A 146 2.59 -7.00 0.73
N VAL A 147 2.40 -8.31 0.77
CA VAL A 147 1.24 -8.93 1.38
C VAL A 147 1.71 -10.06 2.28
N GLU A 148 1.13 -10.16 3.45
CA GLU A 148 1.31 -11.28 4.35
C GLU A 148 0.03 -12.10 4.38
N ILE A 149 0.11 -13.39 4.06
CA ILE A 149 -1.00 -14.33 4.09
C ILE A 149 -0.62 -15.45 5.04
N ASP A 150 -1.39 -15.65 6.11
CA ASP A 150 -1.14 -16.67 7.14
C ASP A 150 0.29 -16.63 7.73
N GLY A 151 0.88 -15.45 7.80
CA GLY A 151 2.25 -15.23 8.29
C GLY A 151 3.35 -15.34 7.24
N GLU A 152 3.05 -15.75 6.01
CA GLU A 152 3.99 -15.79 4.89
C GLU A 152 3.97 -14.46 4.13
N LEU A 153 5.18 -13.89 3.88
CA LEU A 153 5.34 -12.62 3.20
C LEU A 153 5.58 -12.81 1.70
N HIS A 154 4.72 -12.18 0.90
CA HIS A 154 4.80 -12.16 -0.56
C HIS A 154 5.18 -10.78 -1.06
N LEU A 155 6.07 -10.73 -2.04
CA LEU A 155 6.58 -9.51 -2.68
C LEU A 155 6.29 -9.55 -4.18
N GLU A 156 6.53 -8.45 -4.88
CA GLU A 156 6.28 -8.23 -6.30
C GLU A 156 4.77 -8.28 -6.65
N SER A 157 4.25 -7.14 -7.09
CA SER A 157 2.80 -6.93 -7.21
C SER A 157 2.07 -7.96 -8.08
N LEU A 158 2.69 -8.45 -9.16
CA LEU A 158 2.08 -9.47 -10.03
C LEU A 158 2.05 -10.83 -9.35
N ALA A 159 3.13 -11.25 -8.73
CA ALA A 159 3.18 -12.50 -7.96
C ALA A 159 2.19 -12.48 -6.79
N ILE A 160 2.08 -11.34 -6.09
CA ILE A 160 1.06 -11.14 -5.04
C ILE A 160 -0.35 -11.33 -5.60
N MET A 161 -0.67 -10.73 -6.76
CA MET A 161 -1.99 -10.85 -7.38
C MET A 161 -2.32 -12.29 -7.74
N GLU A 162 -1.36 -13.04 -8.29
CA GLU A 162 -1.51 -14.46 -8.60
C GLU A 162 -1.74 -15.29 -7.34
N THR A 163 -0.97 -15.02 -6.28
CA THR A 163 -1.11 -15.70 -4.98
C THR A 163 -2.49 -15.44 -4.36
N ILE A 164 -2.95 -14.18 -4.36
CA ILE A 164 -4.28 -13.82 -3.86
C ILE A 164 -5.36 -14.52 -4.69
N ASP A 165 -5.22 -14.50 -6.01
CA ASP A 165 -6.21 -15.14 -6.89
C ASP A 165 -6.32 -16.65 -6.66
N GLN A 166 -5.20 -17.32 -6.39
CA GLN A 166 -5.17 -18.74 -6.06
C GLN A 166 -5.71 -19.02 -4.65
N ALA A 167 -5.23 -18.27 -3.65
CA ALA A 167 -5.58 -18.53 -2.25
C ALA A 167 -7.04 -18.22 -1.89
N PHE A 168 -7.65 -17.27 -2.61
CA PHE A 168 -8.99 -16.77 -2.33
C PHE A 168 -9.95 -16.97 -3.53
N SER A 169 -9.78 -18.05 -4.29
CA SER A 169 -10.72 -18.49 -5.32
C SER A 169 -11.46 -19.74 -4.84
N PRO A 170 -12.72 -19.98 -5.27
CA PRO A 170 -13.50 -21.13 -4.87
C PRO A 170 -12.86 -22.47 -5.25
N ASP A 171 -12.07 -22.46 -6.32
CA ASP A 171 -11.37 -23.65 -6.85
C ASP A 171 -9.98 -23.83 -6.19
N GLY A 172 -9.57 -22.93 -5.31
CA GLY A 172 -8.26 -22.97 -4.65
C GLY A 172 -8.20 -24.13 -3.66
N ALA A 173 -7.36 -25.12 -3.95
CA ALA A 173 -7.24 -26.36 -3.21
C ALA A 173 -6.65 -26.22 -1.78
N VAL A 174 -6.33 -25.01 -1.34
CA VAL A 174 -5.76 -24.77 -0.01
C VAL A 174 -6.69 -23.84 0.77
N GLY A 175 -7.66 -24.45 1.46
CA GLY A 175 -8.55 -23.76 2.39
C GLY A 175 -9.36 -22.67 1.70
N ALA A 176 -10.28 -23.08 0.81
CA ALA A 176 -11.29 -22.15 0.31
C ALA A 176 -11.86 -21.41 1.51
N TRP A 177 -11.71 -20.10 1.50
CA TRP A 177 -12.28 -19.27 2.56
C TRP A 177 -13.81 -19.42 2.51
N GLU A 178 -14.42 -19.97 3.55
CA GLU A 178 -15.86 -20.26 3.64
C GLU A 178 -16.75 -19.01 3.64
N GLY A 179 -16.24 -17.86 3.37
CA GLY A 179 -16.95 -16.59 3.31
C GLY A 179 -16.72 -15.80 2.03
N ALA A 180 -16.11 -16.39 1.00
CA ALA A 180 -15.95 -15.70 -0.28
C ALA A 180 -17.34 -15.44 -0.87
N SER A 181 -17.80 -14.19 -0.81
CA SER A 181 -19.03 -13.79 -1.51
C SER A 181 -18.90 -14.07 -2.99
N PRO A 182 -19.90 -14.65 -3.61
CA PRO A 182 -19.93 -14.75 -5.07
C PRO A 182 -19.81 -13.35 -5.66
N SER A 183 -19.04 -13.24 -6.75
CA SER A 183 -18.97 -12.02 -7.56
C SER A 183 -20.36 -11.38 -7.66
N THR A 184 -20.43 -10.06 -7.52
CA THR A 184 -21.69 -9.32 -7.66
C THR A 184 -22.26 -9.41 -9.08
N ARG A 185 -21.53 -10.05 -10.01
CA ARG A 185 -21.97 -10.33 -11.37
C ARG A 185 -22.33 -11.82 -11.50
N PRO A 186 -23.62 -12.14 -11.61
CA PRO A 186 -24.07 -13.53 -11.78
C PRO A 186 -23.39 -14.16 -13.01
N GLY A 187 -22.67 -15.28 -12.79
CA GLY A 187 -22.06 -16.08 -13.86
C GLY A 187 -20.61 -15.75 -14.21
N GLU A 188 -19.96 -14.80 -13.55
CA GLU A 188 -18.51 -14.60 -13.69
C GLU A 188 -17.72 -15.47 -12.71
N PRO A 189 -16.65 -16.14 -13.16
CA PRO A 189 -15.78 -16.87 -12.26
C PRO A 189 -15.07 -15.90 -11.31
N LEU A 190 -15.00 -16.25 -10.02
CA LEU A 190 -14.26 -15.50 -9.00
C LEU A 190 -12.74 -15.44 -9.27
N ARG A 191 -12.28 -16.21 -10.25
CA ARG A 191 -10.89 -16.22 -10.69
C ARG A 191 -10.63 -15.04 -11.65
N MET A 192 -9.78 -14.11 -11.20
CA MET A 192 -9.43 -12.91 -11.98
C MET A 192 -8.28 -13.17 -12.97
N VAL A 193 -7.43 -14.16 -12.68
CA VAL A 193 -6.32 -14.57 -13.56
C VAL A 193 -6.81 -15.70 -14.46
N PRO A 194 -6.76 -15.54 -15.79
CA PRO A 194 -7.21 -16.60 -16.70
C PRO A 194 -6.39 -17.87 -16.55
N PRO A 195 -7.00 -19.08 -16.76
CA PRO A 195 -6.29 -20.35 -16.70
C PRO A 195 -5.07 -20.37 -17.63
N ALA A 196 -3.94 -20.88 -17.14
CA ALA A 196 -2.72 -21.00 -17.90
C ALA A 196 -2.97 -21.77 -19.22
N GLY A 197 -2.37 -21.30 -20.33
CA GLY A 197 -2.52 -21.91 -21.67
C GLY A 197 -3.84 -21.57 -22.37
N SER A 198 -4.73 -20.78 -21.78
CA SER A 198 -5.92 -20.30 -22.44
C SER A 198 -5.62 -19.08 -23.35
N PRO A 199 -6.41 -18.87 -24.44
CA PRO A 199 -6.28 -17.66 -25.26
C PRO A 199 -6.50 -16.36 -24.46
N ALA A 200 -7.25 -16.43 -23.36
CA ALA A 200 -7.44 -15.33 -22.44
C ALA A 200 -6.15 -15.03 -21.65
N ALA A 201 -5.42 -16.07 -21.22
CA ALA A 201 -4.14 -15.91 -20.52
C ALA A 201 -3.08 -15.28 -21.45
N GLU A 202 -3.03 -15.68 -22.71
CA GLU A 202 -2.12 -15.09 -23.71
C GLU A 202 -2.42 -13.59 -23.91
N ARG A 203 -3.69 -13.22 -24.05
CA ARG A 203 -4.11 -11.81 -24.16
C ARG A 203 -3.77 -11.04 -22.89
N ALA A 204 -4.05 -11.59 -21.71
CA ALA A 204 -3.71 -10.96 -20.43
C ALA A 204 -2.20 -10.74 -20.31
N ALA A 205 -1.38 -11.73 -20.63
CA ALA A 205 0.08 -11.61 -20.64
C ALA A 205 0.59 -10.55 -21.62
N ALA A 206 -0.04 -10.43 -22.81
CA ALA A 206 0.29 -9.37 -23.75
C ALA A 206 -0.05 -7.98 -23.21
N MET A 207 -1.23 -7.81 -22.60
CA MET A 207 -1.62 -6.55 -21.97
C MET A 207 -0.71 -6.17 -20.80
N MET A 208 -0.32 -7.12 -19.97
CA MET A 208 0.61 -6.88 -18.86
C MET A 208 2.01 -6.48 -19.34
N ARG A 209 2.49 -7.04 -20.44
CA ARG A 209 3.75 -6.58 -21.06
C ARG A 209 3.63 -5.14 -21.56
N LEU A 210 2.56 -4.84 -22.29
CA LEU A 210 2.31 -3.48 -22.80
C LEU A 210 2.21 -2.46 -21.65
N GLU A 211 1.49 -2.80 -20.56
CA GLU A 211 1.39 -1.95 -19.38
C GLU A 211 2.76 -1.68 -18.74
N SER A 212 3.58 -2.72 -18.61
CA SER A 212 4.94 -2.58 -18.05
C SER A 212 5.86 -1.72 -18.93
N GLU A 213 5.74 -1.82 -20.26
CA GLU A 213 6.46 -0.98 -21.22
C GLU A 213 6.02 0.48 -21.10
N MET A 214 4.71 0.73 -21.17
CA MET A 214 4.15 2.07 -21.01
C MET A 214 4.55 2.71 -19.67
N GLN A 215 4.51 1.95 -18.58
CA GLN A 215 4.88 2.44 -17.27
C GLN A 215 6.37 2.80 -17.19
N ARG A 216 7.25 1.96 -17.75
CA ARG A 216 8.68 2.24 -17.83
C ARG A 216 8.95 3.52 -18.64
N ASP A 217 8.32 3.66 -19.81
CA ASP A 217 8.51 4.81 -20.67
C ASP A 217 7.99 6.09 -20.03
N TRP A 218 6.84 6.01 -19.35
CA TRP A 218 6.30 7.11 -18.57
C TRP A 218 7.23 7.53 -17.41
N PHE A 219 7.78 6.58 -16.66
CA PHE A 219 8.75 6.87 -15.60
C PHE A 219 10.02 7.51 -16.20
N SER A 220 10.50 7.02 -17.33
CA SER A 220 11.65 7.58 -18.02
C SER A 220 11.40 9.04 -18.43
N LEU A 221 10.25 9.32 -19.01
CA LEU A 221 9.87 10.67 -19.44
C LEU A 221 9.73 11.65 -18.27
N VAL A 222 9.11 11.21 -17.17
CA VAL A 222 8.77 12.10 -16.04
C VAL A 222 9.96 12.34 -15.11
N PHE A 223 10.74 11.29 -14.84
CA PHE A 223 11.78 11.35 -13.80
C PHE A 223 13.21 11.42 -14.36
N TYR A 224 13.39 11.06 -15.63
CA TYR A 224 14.70 11.06 -16.29
C TYR A 224 14.59 11.69 -17.69
N PRO A 225 14.16 12.96 -17.80
CA PRO A 225 14.09 13.62 -19.09
C PRO A 225 15.49 13.64 -19.72
N SER A 226 15.59 13.27 -20.98
CA SER A 226 16.83 13.37 -21.72
C SER A 226 17.28 14.83 -21.80
N GLU A 227 18.58 15.10 -21.60
CA GLU A 227 19.18 16.44 -21.72
C GLU A 227 19.03 16.92 -23.17
N GLY A 228 17.92 17.48 -23.54
CA GLY A 228 17.64 17.96 -24.90
C GLY A 228 16.19 18.34 -25.14
N GLU A 229 15.27 17.90 -24.31
CA GLU A 229 13.83 18.22 -24.40
C GLU A 229 13.37 18.98 -23.14
N ALA A 230 14.09 20.04 -22.76
CA ALA A 230 13.50 21.04 -21.87
C ALA A 230 12.49 21.84 -22.70
N LEU A 231 11.21 21.53 -22.53
CA LEU A 231 10.10 22.36 -22.96
C LEU A 231 10.09 23.71 -22.26
#